data_519eec92fd9201f1720513a27c0ce6ec
#
_entry.id   519eec92fd9201f1720513a27c0ce6ec
#
_cell.length_a   1.000
_cell.length_b   1.000
_cell.length_c   1.000
_cell.angle_alpha   90.00
_cell.angle_beta   90.00
_cell.angle_gamma   90.00
#
_symmetry.space_group_name_H-M   'P 1'
#
loop_
_entity.id
_entity.type
_entity.pdbx_description
1 polymer ?
#
loop_
_entity_poly.entity_id
_entity_poly.type
_entity_poly.pdbx_seq_one_letter_code
_entity_poly.pdbx_strand_id
1 'polypeptide(L)'
;QAGIEHGLRPRLHANQLTDGGALQLAAKFKCASADHATFASEADLAAAAESGTVLTLLPSIEFSTRQPYPDARRYFEAGVTVAIASDCNPGSGFSNSIPFCLAIAVRDMHFTVDQALWAATEGGAKALEREDVGHLRPGARADFSILDAPSYRYLVYRPGVQQIGAVFCEGELIASNPQPYSVFA
;
A
#
# COMPACT_ATOMS: atom_id res chain seq x y z
N GLN A 1 -3.73 5.54 24.42
CA GLN A 1 -2.67 5.45 25.44
C GLN A 1 -2.71 4.09 26.16
N ALA A 2 -3.88 3.63 26.66
CA ALA A 2 -4.01 2.34 27.34
C ALA A 2 -3.48 1.15 26.52
N GLY A 3 -3.74 1.09 25.21
CA GLY A 3 -3.19 0.05 24.35
C GLY A 3 -1.66 0.03 24.31
N ILE A 4 -1.05 1.22 24.25
CA ILE A 4 0.42 1.34 24.25
C ILE A 4 1.01 0.84 25.57
N GLU A 5 0.37 1.16 26.70
CA GLU A 5 0.75 0.69 28.04
C GLU A 5 0.69 -0.85 28.16
N HIS A 6 -0.12 -1.50 27.30
CA HIS A 6 -0.21 -2.96 27.19
C HIS A 6 0.59 -3.54 26.01
N GLY A 7 1.53 -2.78 25.45
CA GLY A 7 2.42 -3.25 24.39
C GLY A 7 1.81 -3.28 22.99
N LEU A 8 0.61 -2.71 22.77
CA LEU A 8 0.01 -2.62 21.45
C LEU A 8 0.57 -1.46 20.66
N ARG A 9 0.72 -1.65 19.36
CA ARG A 9 1.14 -0.60 18.42
C ARG A 9 -0.10 0.05 17.80
N PRO A 10 -0.29 1.36 17.98
CA PRO A 10 -1.45 2.06 17.42
C PRO A 10 -1.37 2.17 15.90
N ARG A 11 -2.53 2.17 15.26
CA ARG A 11 -2.76 2.48 13.85
C ARG A 11 -3.95 3.41 13.79
N LEU A 12 -3.92 4.40 12.91
CA LEU A 12 -4.99 5.39 12.82
C LEU A 12 -5.54 5.48 11.41
N HIS A 13 -6.86 5.50 11.29
CA HIS A 13 -7.56 6.06 10.14
C HIS A 13 -7.46 7.58 10.22
N ALA A 14 -6.83 8.23 9.25
CA ALA A 14 -6.43 9.63 9.37
C ALA A 14 -6.61 10.41 8.06
N ASN A 15 -7.14 11.63 8.17
CA ASN A 15 -7.22 12.63 7.11
C ASN A 15 -7.79 12.10 5.77
N GLN A 16 -8.83 11.25 5.83
CA GLN A 16 -9.48 10.70 4.63
C GLN A 16 -10.30 11.75 3.89
N LEU A 17 -11.10 12.53 4.61
CA LEU A 17 -12.08 13.46 4.01
C LEU A 17 -11.68 14.93 4.18
N THR A 18 -10.91 15.24 5.19
CA THR A 18 -10.41 16.59 5.51
C THR A 18 -9.10 16.48 6.28
N ASP A 19 -8.36 17.59 6.36
CA ASP A 19 -7.28 17.74 7.33
C ASP A 19 -7.90 17.96 8.72
N GLY A 20 -8.01 16.87 9.48
CA GLY A 20 -8.59 16.84 10.83
C GLY A 20 -7.55 16.75 11.95
N GLY A 21 -6.25 16.89 11.65
CA GLY A 21 -5.15 16.80 12.62
C GLY A 21 -4.84 15.38 13.10
N ALA A 22 -5.47 14.34 12.50
CA ALA A 22 -5.25 12.95 12.90
C ALA A 22 -3.84 12.45 12.54
N LEU A 23 -3.21 12.98 11.49
CA LEU A 23 -1.84 12.65 11.13
C LEU A 23 -0.84 13.19 12.15
N GLN A 24 -1.05 14.41 12.69
CA GLN A 24 -0.25 14.95 13.79
C GLN A 24 -0.36 14.06 15.04
N LEU A 25 -1.56 13.57 15.32
CA LEU A 25 -1.78 12.66 16.43
C LEU A 25 -1.07 11.30 16.19
N ALA A 26 -1.11 10.77 14.96
CA ALA A 26 -0.42 9.55 14.59
C ALA A 26 1.09 9.68 14.78
N ALA A 27 1.69 10.78 14.32
CA ALA A 27 3.10 11.08 14.51
C ALA A 27 3.45 11.23 16.01
N LYS A 28 2.65 11.98 16.78
CA LYS A 28 2.86 12.15 18.23
C LYS A 28 2.90 10.83 19.00
N PHE A 29 2.04 9.88 18.64
CA PHE A 29 2.00 8.56 19.29
C PHE A 29 2.91 7.53 18.59
N LYS A 30 3.69 7.94 17.61
CA LYS A 30 4.56 7.07 16.81
C LYS A 30 3.81 5.82 16.33
N CYS A 31 2.64 6.03 15.74
CA CYS A 31 1.82 4.96 15.21
C CYS A 31 2.60 4.13 14.18
N ALA A 32 2.37 2.83 14.13
CA ALA A 32 2.95 1.98 13.10
C ALA A 32 2.52 2.41 11.69
N SER A 33 1.24 2.77 11.53
CA SER A 33 0.71 3.37 10.30
C SER A 33 -0.37 4.41 10.59
N ALA A 34 -0.58 5.29 9.61
CA ALA A 34 -1.76 6.13 9.49
C ALA A 34 -2.34 5.94 8.08
N ASP A 35 -3.58 5.50 8.02
CA ASP A 35 -4.20 5.00 6.80
C ASP A 35 -5.10 6.08 6.19
N HIS A 36 -5.19 6.14 4.87
CA HIS A 36 -5.69 7.17 3.96
C HIS A 36 -4.71 8.32 3.74
N ALA A 37 -4.55 9.20 4.71
CA ALA A 37 -3.66 10.37 4.62
C ALA A 37 -3.88 11.25 3.35
N THR A 38 -5.08 11.19 2.74
CA THR A 38 -5.42 11.87 1.48
C THR A 38 -5.23 13.39 1.58
N PHE A 39 -5.62 13.97 2.71
CA PHE A 39 -5.50 15.40 3.00
C PHE A 39 -4.34 15.70 3.96
N ALA A 40 -3.13 15.21 3.62
CA ALA A 40 -1.93 15.52 4.39
C ALA A 40 -1.36 16.90 4.03
N SER A 41 -1.14 17.74 5.04
CA SER A 41 -0.39 18.98 4.93
C SER A 41 1.13 18.73 4.91
N GLU A 42 1.93 19.73 4.53
CA GLU A 42 3.40 19.61 4.57
C GLU A 42 3.89 19.35 6.02
N ALA A 43 3.22 19.94 7.02
CA ALA A 43 3.54 19.72 8.42
C ALA A 43 3.23 18.26 8.85
N ASP A 44 2.17 17.65 8.30
CA ASP A 44 1.83 16.24 8.56
C ASP A 44 2.88 15.32 7.95
N LEU A 45 3.31 15.60 6.72
CA LEU A 45 4.34 14.80 6.04
C LEU A 45 5.67 14.87 6.80
N ALA A 46 6.09 16.07 7.21
CA ALA A 46 7.30 16.25 8.02
C ALA A 46 7.22 15.48 9.36
N ALA A 47 6.09 15.57 10.05
CA ALA A 47 5.89 14.87 11.32
C ALA A 47 5.86 13.33 11.14
N ALA A 48 5.26 12.83 10.07
CA ALA A 48 5.24 11.39 9.75
C ALA A 48 6.66 10.88 9.43
N ALA A 49 7.44 11.64 8.64
CA ALA A 49 8.83 11.30 8.33
C ALA A 49 9.70 11.26 9.58
N GLU A 50 9.59 12.26 10.46
CA GLU A 50 10.35 12.35 11.71
C GLU A 50 9.99 11.22 12.70
N SER A 51 8.69 10.91 12.83
CA SER A 51 8.22 9.88 13.76
C SER A 51 8.44 8.46 13.26
N GLY A 52 8.68 8.26 11.95
CA GLY A 52 8.72 6.97 11.29
C GLY A 52 7.34 6.33 11.09
N THR A 53 6.25 7.07 11.26
CA THR A 53 4.89 6.58 10.98
C THR A 53 4.71 6.36 9.47
N VAL A 54 4.35 5.14 9.08
CA VAL A 54 4.07 4.82 7.67
C VAL A 54 2.73 5.41 7.27
N LEU A 55 2.67 6.07 6.10
CA LEU A 55 1.41 6.54 5.54
C LEU A 55 0.91 5.54 4.49
N THR A 56 -0.24 4.92 4.77
CA THR A 56 -0.84 3.93 3.86
C THR A 56 -1.88 4.61 2.97
N LEU A 57 -1.57 4.74 1.69
CA LEU A 57 -2.48 5.29 0.70
C LEU A 57 -3.42 4.20 0.16
N LEU A 58 -4.67 4.55 -0.09
CA LEU A 58 -5.75 3.62 -0.39
C LEU A 58 -6.44 3.96 -1.73
N PRO A 59 -5.75 3.83 -2.88
CA PRO A 59 -6.18 4.37 -4.17
C PRO A 59 -7.57 3.94 -4.62
N SER A 60 -7.99 2.72 -4.28
CA SER A 60 -9.32 2.20 -4.62
C SER A 60 -10.46 2.89 -3.86
N ILE A 61 -10.15 3.51 -2.72
CA ILE A 61 -11.15 4.24 -1.93
C ILE A 61 -11.41 5.61 -2.53
N GLU A 62 -10.36 6.37 -2.87
CA GLU A 62 -10.52 7.64 -3.60
C GLU A 62 -11.26 7.42 -4.92
N PHE A 63 -10.96 6.32 -5.65
CA PHE A 63 -11.70 5.95 -6.85
C PHE A 63 -13.19 5.75 -6.58
N SER A 64 -13.53 4.93 -5.59
CA SER A 64 -14.92 4.55 -5.30
C SER A 64 -15.75 5.71 -4.74
N THR A 65 -15.13 6.56 -3.92
CA THR A 65 -15.77 7.68 -3.24
C THR A 65 -15.66 9.00 -4.00
N ARG A 66 -14.96 9.02 -5.13
CA ARG A 66 -14.68 10.23 -5.94
C ARG A 66 -13.96 11.32 -5.15
N GLN A 67 -13.09 10.92 -4.24
CA GLN A 67 -12.22 11.86 -3.56
C GLN A 67 -11.04 12.27 -4.46
N PRO A 68 -10.41 13.42 -4.22
CA PRO A 68 -9.18 13.78 -4.91
C PRO A 68 -8.07 12.81 -4.55
N TYR A 69 -7.18 12.56 -5.51
CA TYR A 69 -5.99 11.75 -5.27
C TYR A 69 -4.86 12.61 -4.69
N PRO A 70 -4.17 12.17 -3.64
CA PRO A 70 -2.98 12.84 -3.15
C PRO A 70 -1.82 12.71 -4.16
N ASP A 71 -1.01 13.77 -4.29
CA ASP A 71 0.23 13.73 -5.07
C ASP A 71 1.33 13.05 -4.25
N ALA A 72 1.64 11.80 -4.58
CA ALA A 72 2.59 10.99 -3.83
C ALA A 72 4.03 11.53 -3.88
N ARG A 73 4.39 12.36 -4.87
CA ARG A 73 5.72 13.00 -4.94
C ARG A 73 6.02 13.78 -3.68
N ARG A 74 5.04 14.49 -3.13
CA ARG A 74 5.17 15.23 -1.86
C ARG A 74 5.56 14.34 -0.69
N TYR A 75 5.00 13.14 -0.62
CA TYR A 75 5.28 12.16 0.45
C TYR A 75 6.71 11.65 0.33
N PHE A 76 7.15 11.29 -0.88
CA PHE A 76 8.52 10.84 -1.13
C PHE A 76 9.55 11.95 -0.91
N GLU A 77 9.27 13.18 -1.35
CA GLU A 77 10.13 14.36 -1.15
C GLU A 77 10.29 14.70 0.33
N ALA A 78 9.25 14.52 1.12
CA ALA A 78 9.30 14.66 2.58
C ALA A 78 10.02 13.51 3.30
N GLY A 79 10.40 12.44 2.59
CA GLY A 79 11.06 11.27 3.18
C GLY A 79 10.12 10.31 3.92
N VAL A 80 8.81 10.40 3.67
CA VAL A 80 7.82 9.53 4.30
C VAL A 80 7.91 8.12 3.72
N THR A 81 7.86 7.10 4.59
CA THR A 81 7.62 5.73 4.17
C THR A 81 6.15 5.57 3.77
N VAL A 82 5.92 5.21 2.51
CA VAL A 82 4.56 5.05 1.96
C VAL A 82 4.24 3.58 1.74
N ALA A 83 3.03 3.16 2.13
CA ALA A 83 2.45 1.88 1.79
C ALA A 83 1.22 2.07 0.87
N ILE A 84 0.84 1.02 0.16
CA ILE A 84 -0.42 0.93 -0.60
C ILE A 84 -1.20 -0.28 -0.11
N ALA A 85 -2.51 -0.09 0.12
CA ALA A 85 -3.45 -1.16 0.42
C ALA A 85 -4.78 -0.95 -0.31
N SER A 86 -5.65 -1.95 -0.27
CA SER A 86 -6.96 -1.89 -0.95
C SER A 86 -8.06 -1.32 -0.06
N ASP A 87 -7.93 -1.44 1.25
CA ASP A 87 -9.01 -1.15 2.21
C ASP A 87 -10.35 -1.77 1.78
N CYS A 88 -10.31 -3.06 1.38
CA CYS A 88 -11.47 -3.78 0.87
C CYS A 88 -12.55 -3.89 1.94
N ASN A 89 -13.59 -3.08 1.81
CA ASN A 89 -14.73 -3.07 2.73
C ASN A 89 -16.03 -2.72 1.98
N PRO A 90 -17.21 -3.18 2.46
CA PRO A 90 -18.47 -2.94 1.78
C PRO A 90 -18.98 -1.48 1.87
N GLY A 91 -18.36 -0.63 2.72
CA GLY A 91 -18.83 0.73 2.96
C GLY A 91 -18.30 1.75 1.97
N SER A 92 -17.02 1.66 1.60
CA SER A 92 -16.36 2.69 0.79
C SER A 92 -15.64 2.15 -0.45
N GLY A 93 -15.27 0.86 -0.49
CA GLY A 93 -14.61 0.28 -1.66
C GLY A 93 -14.48 -1.24 -1.56
N PHE A 94 -15.30 -1.97 -2.30
CA PHE A 94 -15.35 -3.43 -2.21
C PHE A 94 -14.47 -4.10 -3.28
N SER A 95 -13.22 -3.66 -3.35
CA SER A 95 -12.20 -4.23 -4.23
C SER A 95 -10.98 -4.68 -3.44
N ASN A 96 -10.56 -5.94 -3.64
CA ASN A 96 -9.33 -6.51 -3.08
C ASN A 96 -8.18 -6.54 -4.11
N SER A 97 -8.34 -5.90 -5.26
CA SER A 97 -7.36 -5.93 -6.35
C SER A 97 -6.20 -4.97 -6.09
N ILE A 98 -5.08 -5.49 -5.63
CA ILE A 98 -3.84 -4.71 -5.52
C ILE A 98 -3.33 -4.23 -6.89
N PRO A 99 -3.36 -5.03 -8.00
CA PRO A 99 -3.01 -4.50 -9.32
C PRO A 99 -3.85 -3.27 -9.74
N PHE A 100 -5.12 -3.21 -9.37
CA PHE A 100 -5.96 -2.05 -9.60
C PHE A 100 -5.49 -0.84 -8.79
N CYS A 101 -5.16 -1.02 -7.51
CA CYS A 101 -4.59 0.03 -6.67
C CYS A 101 -3.26 0.55 -7.24
N LEU A 102 -2.37 -0.33 -7.72
CA LEU A 102 -1.11 0.06 -8.36
C LEU A 102 -1.35 0.91 -9.61
N ALA A 103 -2.32 0.52 -10.45
CA ALA A 103 -2.63 1.25 -11.66
C ALA A 103 -3.14 2.67 -11.38
N ILE A 104 -4.00 2.84 -10.37
CA ILE A 104 -4.47 4.17 -9.93
C ILE A 104 -3.31 4.96 -9.32
N ALA A 105 -2.50 4.36 -8.47
CA ALA A 105 -1.36 5.03 -7.84
C ALA A 105 -0.40 5.63 -8.90
N VAL A 106 -0.10 4.87 -9.96
CA VAL A 106 0.77 5.37 -11.04
C VAL A 106 0.06 6.42 -11.89
N ARG A 107 -1.20 6.19 -12.27
CA ARG A 107 -1.92 7.06 -13.20
C ARG A 107 -2.34 8.39 -12.55
N ASP A 108 -2.86 8.35 -11.33
CA ASP A 108 -3.56 9.49 -10.72
C ASP A 108 -2.82 10.08 -9.50
N MET A 109 -1.95 9.29 -8.84
CA MET A 109 -1.20 9.74 -7.65
C MET A 109 0.29 10.00 -7.94
N HIS A 110 0.73 9.92 -9.20
CA HIS A 110 2.08 10.21 -9.67
C HIS A 110 3.20 9.30 -9.11
N PHE A 111 2.87 8.07 -8.74
CA PHE A 111 3.90 7.06 -8.47
C PHE A 111 4.63 6.66 -9.75
N THR A 112 5.90 6.32 -9.64
CA THR A 112 6.53 5.44 -10.63
C THR A 112 6.03 4.00 -10.41
N VAL A 113 6.16 3.14 -11.44
CA VAL A 113 5.77 1.72 -11.28
C VAL A 113 6.55 1.04 -10.17
N ASP A 114 7.85 1.35 -10.06
CA ASP A 114 8.73 0.77 -9.04
C ASP A 114 8.36 1.23 -7.64
N GLN A 115 8.02 2.50 -7.45
CA GLN A 115 7.54 3.04 -6.18
C GLN A 115 6.21 2.40 -5.78
N ALA A 116 5.27 2.25 -6.72
CA ALA A 116 3.97 1.63 -6.45
C ALA A 116 4.12 0.17 -6.01
N LEU A 117 4.96 -0.61 -6.72
CA LEU A 117 5.23 -1.99 -6.36
C LEU A 117 5.92 -2.09 -4.99
N TRP A 118 6.92 -1.24 -4.74
CA TRP A 118 7.61 -1.20 -3.46
C TRP A 118 6.65 -0.85 -2.32
N ALA A 119 5.77 0.15 -2.50
CA ALA A 119 4.79 0.56 -1.50
C ALA A 119 3.77 -0.54 -1.18
N ALA A 120 3.40 -1.37 -2.17
CA ALA A 120 2.48 -2.50 -1.98
C ALA A 120 3.16 -3.76 -1.42
N THR A 121 4.47 -3.81 -1.36
CA THR A 121 5.26 -4.95 -0.85
C THR A 121 6.07 -4.56 0.38
N GLU A 122 7.26 -4.01 0.24
CA GLU A 122 8.12 -3.64 1.35
C GLU A 122 7.54 -2.48 2.17
N GLY A 123 6.88 -1.50 1.54
CA GLY A 123 6.14 -0.44 2.23
C GLY A 123 5.03 -1.01 3.11
N GLY A 124 4.25 -1.96 2.58
CA GLY A 124 3.24 -2.70 3.35
C GLY A 124 3.84 -3.48 4.52
N ALA A 125 4.98 -4.15 4.32
CA ALA A 125 5.69 -4.85 5.38
C ALA A 125 6.12 -3.89 6.50
N LYS A 126 6.65 -2.71 6.14
CA LYS A 126 6.99 -1.65 7.11
C LYS A 126 5.78 -1.16 7.88
N ALA A 127 4.64 -0.94 7.21
CA ALA A 127 3.38 -0.60 7.87
C ALA A 127 2.95 -1.67 8.87
N LEU A 128 3.24 -2.94 8.61
CA LEU A 128 2.96 -4.08 9.49
C LEU A 128 4.04 -4.32 10.55
N GLU A 129 5.14 -3.55 10.54
CA GLU A 129 6.32 -3.75 11.40
C GLU A 129 6.91 -5.15 11.24
N ARG A 130 6.93 -5.67 10.00
CA ARG A 130 7.51 -6.98 9.65
C ARG A 130 8.75 -6.81 8.79
N GLU A 131 9.77 -7.61 9.08
CA GLU A 131 11.05 -7.61 8.38
C GLU A 131 11.28 -8.88 7.55
N ASP A 132 10.42 -9.88 7.71
CA ASP A 132 10.53 -11.20 7.09
C ASP A 132 9.71 -11.33 5.79
N VAL A 133 8.94 -10.33 5.41
CA VAL A 133 8.07 -10.30 4.22
C VAL A 133 8.24 -9.02 3.39
N GLY A 134 7.57 -8.96 2.24
CA GLY A 134 7.60 -7.80 1.34
C GLY A 134 8.83 -7.75 0.43
N HIS A 135 9.71 -8.71 0.49
CA HIS A 135 10.93 -8.80 -0.33
C HIS A 135 11.37 -10.25 -0.52
N LEU A 136 12.29 -10.50 -1.48
CA LEU A 136 12.83 -11.82 -1.81
C LEU A 136 14.31 -11.98 -1.39
N ARG A 137 14.76 -11.26 -0.36
CA ARG A 137 16.12 -11.40 0.17
C ARG A 137 16.30 -12.75 0.86
N PRO A 138 17.53 -13.31 0.90
CA PRO A 138 17.82 -14.54 1.66
C PRO A 138 17.38 -14.39 3.12
N GLY A 139 16.70 -15.40 3.64
CA GLY A 139 16.13 -15.41 5.00
C GLY A 139 14.71 -14.85 5.11
N ALA A 140 14.18 -14.25 4.05
CA ALA A 140 12.76 -13.86 4.03
C ALA A 140 11.85 -15.08 3.97
N ARG A 141 10.64 -14.92 4.47
CA ARG A 141 9.56 -15.89 4.29
C ARG A 141 9.25 -16.02 2.79
N ALA A 142 9.10 -17.23 2.31
CA ALA A 142 8.90 -17.52 0.89
C ALA A 142 7.43 -17.24 0.46
N ASP A 143 7.02 -15.97 0.59
CA ASP A 143 5.73 -15.44 0.14
C ASP A 143 5.95 -14.68 -1.17
N PHE A 144 5.49 -15.22 -2.28
CA PHE A 144 5.64 -14.58 -3.59
C PHE A 144 4.56 -14.97 -4.58
N SER A 145 4.39 -14.13 -5.60
CA SER A 145 3.52 -14.41 -6.74
C SER A 145 4.35 -14.54 -8.01
N ILE A 146 3.97 -15.50 -8.87
CA ILE A 146 4.47 -15.62 -10.24
C ILE A 146 3.48 -14.95 -11.16
N LEU A 147 3.96 -14.04 -12.00
CA LEU A 147 3.13 -13.33 -12.95
C LEU A 147 3.08 -14.08 -14.28
N ASP A 148 1.89 -14.15 -14.88
CA ASP A 148 1.69 -14.52 -16.28
C ASP A 148 1.82 -13.26 -17.17
N ALA A 149 3.00 -12.69 -17.15
CA ALA A 149 3.34 -11.47 -17.88
C ALA A 149 4.86 -11.35 -18.04
N PRO A 150 5.35 -10.72 -19.14
CA PRO A 150 6.79 -10.57 -19.38
C PRO A 150 7.50 -9.65 -18.39
N SER A 151 6.77 -8.85 -17.64
CA SER A 151 7.31 -7.90 -16.65
C SER A 151 6.27 -7.53 -15.62
N TYR A 152 6.70 -7.23 -14.37
CA TYR A 152 5.84 -6.69 -13.31
C TYR A 152 5.16 -5.37 -13.70
N ARG A 153 5.69 -4.63 -14.67
CA ARG A 153 5.07 -3.40 -15.20
C ARG A 153 3.69 -3.64 -15.81
N TYR A 154 3.40 -4.87 -16.21
CA TYR A 154 2.08 -5.24 -16.73
C TYR A 154 0.98 -5.19 -15.66
N LEU A 155 1.30 -5.29 -14.38
CA LEU A 155 0.34 -5.08 -13.28
C LEU A 155 -0.32 -3.70 -13.36
N VAL A 156 0.43 -2.70 -13.82
CA VAL A 156 -0.05 -1.33 -14.03
C VAL A 156 -0.56 -1.11 -15.45
N TYR A 157 0.15 -1.65 -16.45
CA TYR A 157 -0.15 -1.41 -17.86
C TYR A 157 -1.43 -2.08 -18.34
N ARG A 158 -1.82 -3.21 -17.73
CA ARG A 158 -3.05 -3.96 -18.07
C ARG A 158 -3.96 -4.13 -16.85
N PRO A 159 -4.45 -3.03 -16.26
CA PRO A 159 -5.38 -3.12 -15.13
C PRO A 159 -6.66 -3.86 -15.55
N GLY A 160 -7.24 -4.62 -14.64
CA GLY A 160 -8.47 -5.38 -14.90
C GLY A 160 -8.26 -6.75 -15.58
N VAL A 161 -7.03 -7.11 -15.95
CA VAL A 161 -6.69 -8.44 -16.43
C VAL A 161 -5.99 -9.22 -15.32
N GLN A 162 -6.43 -10.46 -15.07
CA GLN A 162 -5.76 -11.32 -14.09
C GLN A 162 -4.38 -11.72 -14.63
N GLN A 163 -3.34 -11.28 -13.95
CA GLN A 163 -1.95 -11.50 -14.34
C GLN A 163 -1.17 -12.31 -13.31
N ILE A 164 -1.82 -12.73 -12.22
CA ILE A 164 -1.20 -13.60 -11.23
C ILE A 164 -1.38 -15.06 -11.70
N GLY A 165 -0.30 -15.69 -12.09
CA GLY A 165 -0.29 -17.08 -12.53
C GLY A 165 -0.26 -18.06 -11.36
N ALA A 166 0.52 -17.76 -10.31
CA ALA A 166 0.59 -18.58 -9.10
C ALA A 166 0.91 -17.73 -7.87
N VAL A 167 0.49 -18.22 -6.70
CA VAL A 167 0.76 -17.60 -5.40
C VAL A 167 1.34 -18.65 -4.46
N PHE A 168 2.46 -18.31 -3.85
CA PHE A 168 3.13 -19.13 -2.85
C PHE A 168 3.09 -18.42 -1.49
N CYS A 169 2.87 -19.21 -0.44
CA CYS A 169 2.90 -18.78 0.96
C CYS A 169 3.77 -19.78 1.73
N GLU A 170 4.81 -19.29 2.40
CA GLU A 170 5.81 -20.11 3.08
C GLU A 170 6.46 -21.17 2.17
N GLY A 171 6.57 -20.88 0.87
CA GLY A 171 7.09 -21.79 -0.15
C GLY A 171 6.09 -22.81 -0.68
N GLU A 172 4.87 -22.86 -0.15
CA GLU A 172 3.81 -23.76 -0.63
C GLU A 172 2.91 -23.05 -1.65
N LEU A 173 2.57 -23.74 -2.73
CA LEU A 173 1.61 -23.25 -3.73
C LEU A 173 0.20 -23.24 -3.13
N ILE A 174 -0.36 -22.05 -2.93
CA ILE A 174 -1.71 -21.90 -2.35
C ILE A 174 -2.78 -21.55 -3.37
N ALA A 175 -2.40 -21.00 -4.52
CA ALA A 175 -3.32 -20.66 -5.59
C ALA A 175 -2.60 -20.68 -6.94
N SER A 176 -3.29 -21.11 -8.00
CA SER A 176 -2.80 -21.00 -9.38
C SER A 176 -3.96 -20.68 -10.32
N ASN A 177 -3.65 -19.93 -11.38
CA ASN A 177 -4.59 -19.69 -12.47
C ASN A 177 -4.54 -20.86 -13.46
N PRO A 178 -5.59 -21.68 -13.59
CA PRO A 178 -5.59 -22.82 -14.50
C PRO A 178 -5.68 -22.42 -15.99
N GLN A 179 -6.01 -21.16 -16.28
CA GLN A 179 -6.05 -20.61 -17.63
C GLN A 179 -5.22 -19.33 -17.67
N PRO A 180 -3.90 -19.44 -17.85
CA PRO A 180 -3.06 -18.26 -18.02
C PRO A 180 -3.56 -17.46 -19.23
N TYR A 181 -3.78 -16.16 -19.04
CA TYR A 181 -4.02 -15.23 -20.15
C TYR A 181 -2.71 -14.98 -20.90
N SER A 182 -2.10 -16.02 -21.39
CA SER A 182 -0.91 -15.88 -22.22
C SER A 182 -1.31 -15.28 -23.57
N VAL A 183 -1.28 -13.96 -23.64
CA VAL A 183 -1.36 -13.24 -24.93
C VAL A 183 0.01 -13.28 -25.63
N PHE A 184 0.99 -13.91 -25.00
CA PHE A 184 2.39 -13.96 -25.43
C PHE A 184 2.89 -15.38 -25.77
N ALA A 185 1.96 -16.35 -25.89
CA ALA A 185 2.27 -17.68 -26.41
C ALA A 185 2.29 -17.68 -27.92
#